data_7c7f3af05f75df8969673bfc70c52559
#
_entry.id   7c7f3af05f75df8969673bfc70c52559
#
_cell.length_a   1.000
_cell.length_b   1.000
_cell.length_c   1.000
_cell.angle_alpha   90.00
_cell.angle_beta   90.00
_cell.angle_gamma   90.00
#
_symmetry.space_group_name_H-M   'P 1'
#
loop_
_entity.id
_entity.type
_entity.pdbx_description
1 polymer ?
#
loop_
_entity_poly.entity_id
_entity_poly.type
_entity_poly.pdbx_seq_one_letter_code
_entity_poly.pdbx_strand_id
1 'polypeptide(L)'
;LQFLVCSLQRFLDLFALGTVADLAPLVGENRFLVRRGMRQMRETQRQGLFSLAGVADLNLAKVNATDIGFRLGPRLNAAGRLDKALAAYELLTTTDVSQAGQLAQQLDVQNRERQRITREMQSQAEELALADEADAFLLFAAHEDFNPGVVGLAASRLTDTYYRPSVVAHIDTETTRGSCRSIPEFHITDALDYAAIVGGCVGASTPA
;
A
#
# COMPACT_ATOMS: atom_id res chain seq x y z
N LEU A 1 35.37 -3.59 7.70
CA LEU A 1 34.39 -2.48 7.80
C LEU A 1 34.18 -1.78 6.44
N GLN A 2 35.26 -1.43 5.72
CA GLN A 2 35.19 -0.70 4.44
C GLN A 2 34.45 -1.49 3.34
N PHE A 3 34.57 -2.82 3.31
CA PHE A 3 33.84 -3.69 2.38
C PHE A 3 32.33 -3.74 2.66
N LEU A 4 31.94 -3.76 3.92
CA LEU A 4 30.51 -3.73 4.33
C LEU A 4 29.86 -2.39 3.97
N VAL A 5 30.54 -1.30 4.18
CA VAL A 5 30.04 0.04 3.84
C VAL A 5 29.87 0.21 2.32
N CYS A 6 30.82 -0.30 1.51
CA CYS A 6 30.69 -0.31 0.06
C CYS A 6 29.53 -1.19 -0.43
N SER A 7 29.28 -2.35 0.20
CA SER A 7 28.15 -3.22 -0.17
C SER A 7 26.81 -2.58 0.15
N LEU A 8 26.65 -1.95 1.32
CA LEU A 8 25.42 -1.26 1.69
C LEU A 8 25.11 -0.05 0.78
N GLN A 9 26.13 0.64 0.30
CA GLN A 9 25.94 1.76 -0.63
C GLN A 9 25.23 1.35 -1.91
N ARG A 10 25.41 0.10 -2.38
CA ARG A 10 24.76 -0.41 -3.59
C ARG A 10 23.23 -0.55 -3.48
N PHE A 11 22.68 -0.51 -2.28
CA PHE A 11 21.25 -0.70 -2.03
C PHE A 11 20.53 0.57 -1.57
N LEU A 12 21.19 1.71 -1.57
CA LEU A 12 20.58 2.96 -1.12
C LEU A 12 19.40 3.40 -2.00
N ASP A 13 19.42 3.08 -3.29
CA ASP A 13 18.31 3.30 -4.21
C ASP A 13 17.08 2.48 -3.79
N LEU A 14 17.25 1.20 -3.46
CA LEU A 14 16.18 0.33 -2.95
C LEU A 14 15.75 0.73 -1.54
N PHE A 15 16.70 1.16 -0.69
CA PHE A 15 16.37 1.71 0.62
C PHE A 15 15.45 2.93 0.51
N ALA A 16 15.79 3.88 -0.39
CA ALA A 16 14.95 5.05 -0.61
C ALA A 16 13.57 4.67 -1.15
N LEU A 17 13.52 3.73 -2.09
CA LEU A 17 12.27 3.21 -2.64
C LEU A 17 11.38 2.61 -1.56
N GLY A 18 11.90 1.69 -0.76
CA GLY A 18 11.15 1.01 0.31
C GLY A 18 10.70 1.99 1.40
N THR A 19 11.63 2.81 1.92
CA THR A 19 11.33 3.77 3.00
C THR A 19 10.20 4.74 2.63
N VAL A 20 10.21 5.24 1.38
CA VAL A 20 9.17 6.18 0.91
C VAL A 20 7.87 5.45 0.58
N ALA A 21 7.95 4.27 -0.08
CA ALA A 21 6.77 3.49 -0.44
C ALA A 21 5.99 2.97 0.79
N ASP A 22 6.69 2.75 1.90
CA ASP A 22 6.13 2.27 3.17
C ASP A 22 5.77 3.42 4.14
N LEU A 23 5.86 4.66 3.67
CA LEU A 23 5.52 5.87 4.44
C LEU A 23 6.30 6.03 5.75
N ALA A 24 7.50 5.43 5.85
CA ALA A 24 8.32 5.57 7.04
C ALA A 24 8.72 7.05 7.27
N PRO A 25 8.76 7.52 8.53
CA PRO A 25 9.09 8.91 8.84
C PRO A 25 10.44 9.34 8.27
N LEU A 26 10.46 10.41 7.47
CA LEU A 26 11.66 10.96 6.84
C LEU A 26 12.37 11.95 7.78
N VAL A 27 12.79 11.45 8.94
CA VAL A 27 13.51 12.20 9.98
C VAL A 27 14.86 11.53 10.25
N GLY A 28 15.80 12.24 10.88
CA GLY A 28 17.10 11.70 11.28
C GLY A 28 17.83 10.98 10.15
N GLU A 29 18.29 9.77 10.43
CA GLU A 29 19.02 8.91 9.49
C GLU A 29 18.19 8.54 8.25
N ASN A 30 16.90 8.27 8.41
CA ASN A 30 16.02 7.97 7.27
C ASN A 30 16.04 9.08 6.23
N ARG A 31 15.92 10.34 6.66
CA ARG A 31 15.99 11.49 5.76
C ARG A 31 17.33 11.57 5.02
N PHE A 32 18.42 11.33 5.74
CA PHE A 32 19.76 11.36 5.14
C PHE A 32 19.95 10.24 4.11
N LEU A 33 19.60 9.01 4.47
CA LEU A 33 19.74 7.84 3.61
C LEU A 33 18.83 7.91 2.39
N VAL A 34 17.57 8.32 2.55
CA VAL A 34 16.62 8.51 1.44
C VAL A 34 17.13 9.57 0.46
N ARG A 35 17.63 10.71 0.92
CA ARG A 35 18.23 11.74 0.05
C ARG A 35 19.42 11.19 -0.76
N ARG A 36 20.24 10.37 -0.13
CA ARG A 36 21.39 9.74 -0.78
C ARG A 36 20.94 8.65 -1.77
N GLY A 37 19.98 7.84 -1.38
CA GLY A 37 19.39 6.80 -2.22
C GLY A 37 18.66 7.36 -3.44
N MET A 38 17.91 8.45 -3.31
CA MET A 38 17.30 9.14 -4.46
C MET A 38 18.35 9.69 -5.44
N ARG A 39 19.50 10.17 -4.95
CA ARG A 39 20.61 10.54 -5.84
C ARG A 39 21.12 9.35 -6.63
N GLN A 40 21.35 8.23 -5.95
CA GLN A 40 21.76 6.98 -6.60
C GLN A 40 20.70 6.45 -7.58
N MET A 41 19.41 6.55 -7.24
CA MET A 41 18.31 6.13 -8.12
C MET A 41 18.29 6.91 -9.44
N ARG A 42 18.69 8.19 -9.43
CA ARG A 42 18.79 9.01 -10.65
C ARG A 42 19.86 8.53 -11.62
N GLU A 43 20.87 7.83 -11.10
CA GLU A 43 22.03 7.30 -11.82
C GLU A 43 22.06 5.76 -11.81
N THR A 44 20.93 5.14 -11.46
CA THR A 44 20.85 3.67 -11.27
C THR A 44 21.13 2.94 -12.55
N GLN A 45 21.74 1.76 -12.44
CA GLN A 45 21.94 0.80 -13.53
C GLN A 45 20.97 -0.41 -13.41
N ARG A 46 20.02 -0.36 -12.45
CA ARG A 46 19.08 -1.44 -12.25
C ARG A 46 18.03 -1.44 -13.35
N GLN A 47 18.02 -2.50 -14.15
CA GLN A 47 17.05 -2.64 -15.25
C GLN A 47 15.59 -2.60 -14.76
N GLY A 48 15.32 -3.21 -13.59
CA GLY A 48 14.00 -3.18 -13.01
C GLY A 48 13.50 -1.76 -12.69
N LEU A 49 14.36 -0.88 -12.16
CA LEU A 49 13.98 0.52 -11.90
C LEU A 49 13.75 1.31 -13.19
N PHE A 50 14.56 1.08 -14.22
CA PHE A 50 14.34 1.68 -15.55
C PHE A 50 13.00 1.26 -16.15
N SER A 51 12.73 -0.05 -16.16
CA SER A 51 11.49 -0.59 -16.71
C SER A 51 10.27 -0.11 -15.92
N LEU A 52 10.36 -0.09 -14.58
CA LEU A 52 9.30 0.42 -13.72
C LEU A 52 9.03 1.92 -13.95
N ALA A 53 10.08 2.71 -14.10
CA ALA A 53 9.95 4.14 -14.42
C ALA A 53 9.34 4.34 -15.82
N GLY A 54 9.72 3.52 -16.79
CA GLY A 54 9.16 3.57 -18.14
C GLY A 54 7.65 3.35 -18.16
N VAL A 55 7.13 2.30 -17.50
CA VAL A 55 5.68 2.04 -17.43
C VAL A 55 4.94 3.07 -16.55
N ALA A 56 5.66 3.77 -15.66
CA ALA A 56 5.13 4.86 -14.85
C ALA A 56 5.22 6.23 -15.56
N ASP A 57 5.75 6.28 -16.78
CA ASP A 57 6.03 7.54 -17.51
C ASP A 57 6.86 8.52 -16.67
N LEU A 58 7.95 8.02 -16.07
CA LEU A 58 8.84 8.77 -15.19
C LEU A 58 10.23 8.91 -15.79
N ASN A 59 10.78 10.13 -15.67
CA ASN A 59 12.21 10.34 -15.89
C ASN A 59 12.99 10.15 -14.59
N LEU A 60 13.72 9.04 -14.47
CA LEU A 60 14.52 8.74 -13.27
C LEU A 60 15.53 9.83 -12.91
N ALA A 61 16.10 10.53 -13.89
CA ALA A 61 17.05 11.61 -13.62
C ALA A 61 16.45 12.77 -12.79
N LYS A 62 15.12 12.87 -12.77
CA LYS A 62 14.38 13.92 -12.02
C LYS A 62 13.51 13.36 -10.89
N VAL A 63 13.61 12.05 -10.60
CA VAL A 63 12.78 11.39 -9.60
C VAL A 63 12.87 12.08 -8.24
N ASN A 64 11.73 12.18 -7.57
CA ASN A 64 11.57 12.73 -6.23
C ASN A 64 10.75 11.80 -5.32
N ALA A 65 10.58 12.13 -4.05
CA ALA A 65 9.85 11.28 -3.10
C ALA A 65 8.36 11.13 -3.47
N THR A 66 7.74 12.17 -4.03
CA THR A 66 6.35 12.10 -4.51
C THR A 66 6.20 11.09 -5.65
N ASP A 67 7.14 11.05 -6.59
CA ASP A 67 7.15 10.06 -7.66
C ASP A 67 7.28 8.63 -7.11
N ILE A 68 8.13 8.44 -6.11
CA ILE A 68 8.26 7.14 -5.45
C ILE A 68 6.94 6.75 -4.76
N GLY A 69 6.38 7.63 -3.93
CA GLY A 69 5.18 7.33 -3.14
C GLY A 69 3.91 7.14 -3.97
N PHE A 70 3.74 7.90 -5.05
CA PHE A 70 2.49 7.91 -5.82
C PHE A 70 2.57 7.20 -7.18
N ARG A 71 3.76 6.92 -7.70
CA ARG A 71 3.92 6.31 -9.03
C ARG A 71 4.66 4.97 -9.00
N LEU A 72 5.83 4.87 -8.33
CA LEU A 72 6.60 3.62 -8.28
C LEU A 72 6.08 2.67 -7.19
N GLY A 73 5.93 3.14 -5.97
CA GLY A 73 5.49 2.36 -4.81
C GLY A 73 4.14 1.65 -5.03
N PRO A 74 3.09 2.34 -5.52
CA PRO A 74 1.79 1.70 -5.77
C PRO A 74 1.84 0.52 -6.74
N ARG A 75 2.73 0.52 -7.73
CA ARG A 75 2.93 -0.59 -8.67
C ARG A 75 3.57 -1.79 -8.00
N LEU A 76 4.61 -1.57 -7.19
CA LEU A 76 5.25 -2.63 -6.42
C LEU A 76 4.30 -3.23 -5.38
N ASN A 77 3.55 -2.38 -4.68
CA ASN A 77 2.60 -2.81 -3.65
C ASN A 77 1.37 -3.53 -4.23
N ALA A 78 1.04 -3.33 -5.51
CA ALA A 78 -0.08 -4.00 -6.16
C ALA A 78 0.12 -5.52 -6.24
N ALA A 79 1.34 -5.99 -6.45
CA ALA A 79 1.68 -7.41 -6.46
C ALA A 79 1.28 -8.09 -5.14
N GLY A 80 1.64 -7.52 -4.00
CA GLY A 80 1.33 -8.08 -2.68
C GLY A 80 -0.15 -7.99 -2.26
N ARG A 81 -0.96 -7.20 -2.97
CA ARG A 81 -2.40 -7.04 -2.67
C ARG A 81 -3.31 -7.94 -3.51
N LEU A 82 -2.93 -8.24 -4.75
CA LEU A 82 -3.74 -9.02 -5.68
C LEU A 82 -3.14 -10.39 -5.98
N ASP A 83 -1.84 -10.58 -5.73
CA ASP A 83 -1.07 -11.78 -6.03
C ASP A 83 0.13 -11.90 -5.06
N LYS A 84 1.17 -12.62 -5.45
CA LYS A 84 2.40 -12.80 -4.68
C LYS A 84 3.37 -11.64 -4.92
N ALA A 85 3.99 -11.12 -3.86
CA ALA A 85 5.01 -10.06 -3.94
C ALA A 85 6.29 -10.47 -4.72
N LEU A 86 6.38 -11.72 -5.19
CA LEU A 86 7.53 -12.26 -5.88
C LEU A 86 7.87 -11.49 -7.16
N ALA A 87 6.88 -11.08 -7.96
CA ALA A 87 7.10 -10.32 -9.18
C ALA A 87 7.80 -8.96 -8.93
N ALA A 88 7.49 -8.30 -7.81
CA ALA A 88 8.18 -7.06 -7.43
C ALA A 88 9.63 -7.32 -7.01
N TYR A 89 9.89 -8.40 -6.28
CA TYR A 89 11.25 -8.83 -5.92
C TYR A 89 12.07 -9.18 -7.16
N GLU A 90 11.54 -10.00 -8.06
CA GLU A 90 12.20 -10.39 -9.31
C GLU A 90 12.50 -9.16 -10.17
N LEU A 91 11.57 -8.23 -10.32
CA LEU A 91 11.79 -6.98 -11.04
C LEU A 91 12.99 -6.20 -10.48
N LEU A 92 13.08 -6.06 -9.15
CA LEU A 92 14.14 -5.26 -8.52
C LEU A 92 15.50 -5.94 -8.51
N THR A 93 15.55 -7.26 -8.75
CA THR A 93 16.78 -8.07 -8.70
C THR A 93 17.26 -8.54 -10.05
N THR A 94 16.41 -8.60 -11.08
CA THR A 94 16.81 -9.04 -12.42
C THR A 94 17.79 -8.09 -13.09
N THR A 95 18.69 -8.65 -13.88
CA THR A 95 19.61 -7.93 -14.77
C THR A 95 19.21 -8.04 -16.24
N ASP A 96 18.22 -8.89 -16.55
CA ASP A 96 17.72 -9.08 -17.90
C ASP A 96 16.71 -7.98 -18.26
N VAL A 97 16.97 -7.27 -19.37
CA VAL A 97 16.16 -6.15 -19.85
C VAL A 97 14.76 -6.60 -20.27
N SER A 98 14.67 -7.76 -20.96
CA SER A 98 13.38 -8.29 -21.44
C SER A 98 12.51 -8.72 -20.27
N GLN A 99 13.06 -9.47 -19.32
CA GLN A 99 12.38 -9.89 -18.11
C GLN A 99 11.93 -8.67 -17.29
N ALA A 100 12.79 -7.67 -17.10
CA ALA A 100 12.45 -6.44 -16.40
C ALA A 100 11.27 -5.70 -17.06
N GLY A 101 11.25 -5.64 -18.40
CA GLY A 101 10.16 -5.05 -19.16
C GLY A 101 8.82 -5.77 -18.94
N GLN A 102 8.83 -7.10 -19.02
CA GLN A 102 7.64 -7.93 -18.81
C GLN A 102 7.08 -7.79 -17.37
N LEU A 103 7.96 -7.90 -16.37
CA LEU A 103 7.56 -7.75 -14.97
C LEU A 103 7.02 -6.35 -14.66
N ALA A 104 7.65 -5.30 -15.21
CA ALA A 104 7.16 -3.92 -15.02
C ALA A 104 5.77 -3.72 -15.63
N GLN A 105 5.52 -4.26 -16.83
CA GLN A 105 4.19 -4.23 -17.46
C GLN A 105 3.16 -5.02 -16.63
N GLN A 106 3.52 -6.20 -16.15
CA GLN A 106 2.65 -6.98 -15.27
C GLN A 106 2.24 -6.20 -14.03
N LEU A 107 3.19 -5.57 -13.34
CA LEU A 107 2.93 -4.76 -12.15
C LEU A 107 2.08 -3.52 -12.46
N ASP A 108 2.25 -2.89 -13.62
CA ASP A 108 1.41 -1.77 -14.04
C ASP A 108 -0.04 -2.20 -14.30
N VAL A 109 -0.24 -3.34 -14.97
CA VAL A 109 -1.57 -3.93 -15.17
C VAL A 109 -2.23 -4.28 -13.83
N GLN A 110 -1.52 -4.93 -12.93
CA GLN A 110 -2.01 -5.24 -11.58
C GLN A 110 -2.36 -3.98 -10.79
N ASN A 111 -1.56 -2.93 -10.90
CA ASN A 111 -1.85 -1.66 -10.24
C ASN A 111 -3.10 -0.97 -10.79
N ARG A 112 -3.31 -0.99 -12.11
CA ARG A 112 -4.53 -0.46 -12.73
C ARG A 112 -5.75 -1.25 -12.29
N GLU A 113 -5.65 -2.58 -12.26
CA GLU A 113 -6.73 -3.45 -11.80
C GLU A 113 -7.04 -3.23 -10.31
N ARG A 114 -6.03 -3.14 -9.46
CA ARG A 114 -6.21 -2.76 -8.06
C ARG A 114 -6.95 -1.42 -7.93
N GLN A 115 -6.57 -0.41 -8.73
CA GLN A 115 -7.24 0.90 -8.69
C GLN A 115 -8.69 0.83 -9.16
N ARG A 116 -9.01 -0.02 -10.14
CA ARG A 116 -10.38 -0.26 -10.60
C ARG A 116 -11.20 -0.90 -9.49
N ILE A 117 -10.73 -2.03 -8.96
CA ILE A 117 -11.40 -2.75 -7.86
C ILE A 117 -11.61 -1.84 -6.65
N THR A 118 -10.58 -1.04 -6.29
CA THR A 118 -10.68 -0.12 -5.15
C THR A 118 -11.78 0.93 -5.36
N ARG A 119 -11.92 1.48 -6.56
CA ARG A 119 -12.96 2.48 -6.87
C ARG A 119 -14.36 1.89 -6.83
N GLU A 120 -14.54 0.71 -7.43
CA GLU A 120 -15.83 0.00 -7.45
C GLU A 120 -16.26 -0.37 -6.04
N MET A 121 -15.35 -0.98 -5.27
CA MET A 121 -15.60 -1.34 -3.89
C MET A 121 -15.87 -0.12 -3.01
N GLN A 122 -15.17 0.99 -3.22
CA GLN A 122 -15.39 2.24 -2.48
C GLN A 122 -16.83 2.74 -2.70
N SER A 123 -17.30 2.76 -3.96
CA SER A 123 -18.65 3.20 -4.28
C SER A 123 -19.70 2.30 -3.61
N GLN A 124 -19.52 0.98 -3.66
CA GLN A 124 -20.42 0.04 -3.00
C GLN A 124 -20.38 0.15 -1.46
N ALA A 125 -19.18 0.30 -0.90
CA ALA A 125 -19.03 0.45 0.55
C ALA A 125 -19.65 1.76 1.07
N GLU A 126 -19.57 2.83 0.27
CA GLU A 126 -20.21 4.11 0.55
C GLU A 126 -21.74 3.99 0.54
N GLU A 127 -22.29 3.34 -0.49
CA GLU A 127 -23.71 3.07 -0.60
C GLU A 127 -24.24 2.25 0.59
N LEU A 128 -23.55 1.15 0.94
CA LEU A 128 -23.90 0.31 2.07
C LEU A 128 -23.79 1.04 3.42
N ALA A 129 -22.69 1.78 3.61
CA ALA A 129 -22.45 2.47 4.89
C ALA A 129 -23.40 3.63 5.17
N LEU A 130 -24.02 4.20 4.12
CA LEU A 130 -24.95 5.32 4.25
C LEU A 130 -26.43 4.90 4.14
N ALA A 131 -26.71 3.63 3.77
CA ALA A 131 -28.07 3.16 3.56
C ALA A 131 -28.91 3.08 4.83
N ASP A 132 -28.29 2.66 5.95
CA ASP A 132 -29.02 2.39 7.18
C ASP A 132 -29.10 3.62 8.11
N GLU A 133 -28.02 4.35 8.29
CA GLU A 133 -27.95 5.56 9.14
C GLU A 133 -26.91 6.55 8.61
N ALA A 134 -27.35 7.53 7.83
CA ALA A 134 -26.45 8.56 7.29
C ALA A 134 -25.69 9.37 8.38
N ASP A 135 -26.22 9.40 9.60
CA ASP A 135 -25.63 10.10 10.75
C ASP A 135 -24.88 9.18 11.74
N ALA A 136 -24.68 7.92 11.41
CA ALA A 136 -23.95 6.97 12.25
C ALA A 136 -22.54 7.48 12.61
N PHE A 137 -22.12 7.29 13.87
CA PHE A 137 -20.77 7.65 14.32
C PHE A 137 -19.68 6.76 13.71
N LEU A 138 -20.02 5.55 13.29
CA LEU A 138 -19.15 4.57 12.64
C LEU A 138 -19.75 4.19 11.30
N LEU A 139 -18.96 4.27 10.24
CA LEU A 139 -19.33 3.76 8.92
C LEU A 139 -18.96 2.28 8.82
N PHE A 140 -19.97 1.44 8.54
CA PHE A 140 -19.77 0.01 8.40
C PHE A 140 -20.28 -0.47 7.04
N ALA A 141 -19.44 -1.21 6.33
CA ALA A 141 -19.83 -1.88 5.08
C ALA A 141 -19.21 -3.27 5.02
N ALA A 142 -20.02 -4.28 4.74
CA ALA A 142 -19.55 -5.65 4.58
C ALA A 142 -20.26 -6.30 3.40
N HIS A 143 -19.52 -7.01 2.56
CA HIS A 143 -20.07 -7.72 1.40
C HIS A 143 -19.19 -8.91 1.02
N GLU A 144 -19.80 -9.95 0.42
CA GLU A 144 -19.10 -11.16 -0.03
C GLU A 144 -18.19 -10.90 -1.24
N ASP A 145 -18.54 -9.94 -2.10
CA ASP A 145 -17.74 -9.58 -3.27
C ASP A 145 -16.57 -8.63 -2.96
N PHE A 146 -16.44 -8.16 -1.73
CA PHE A 146 -15.33 -7.28 -1.38
C PHE A 146 -14.00 -8.02 -1.40
N ASN A 147 -13.01 -7.48 -2.12
CA ASN A 147 -11.69 -8.08 -2.18
C ASN A 147 -10.89 -7.80 -0.89
N PRO A 148 -10.47 -8.85 -0.14
CA PRO A 148 -9.74 -8.69 1.13
C PRO A 148 -8.44 -7.88 1.01
N GLY A 149 -7.78 -7.91 -0.15
CA GLY A 149 -6.53 -7.17 -0.40
C GLY A 149 -6.69 -5.66 -0.51
N VAL A 150 -7.94 -5.16 -0.68
CA VAL A 150 -8.21 -3.73 -0.88
C VAL A 150 -9.24 -3.13 0.09
N VAL A 151 -9.86 -3.92 0.98
CA VAL A 151 -10.82 -3.41 1.99
C VAL A 151 -10.23 -2.27 2.82
N GLY A 152 -8.94 -2.34 3.17
CA GLY A 152 -8.26 -1.29 3.92
C GLY A 152 -8.11 0.03 3.14
N LEU A 153 -8.06 -0.02 1.81
CA LEU A 153 -8.04 1.19 0.98
C LEU A 153 -9.43 1.84 0.92
N ALA A 154 -10.48 1.02 0.81
CA ALA A 154 -11.86 1.50 0.85
C ALA A 154 -12.18 2.12 2.22
N ALA A 155 -11.81 1.46 3.33
CA ALA A 155 -12.00 2.00 4.68
C ALA A 155 -11.27 3.35 4.86
N SER A 156 -10.01 3.48 4.40
CA SER A 156 -9.29 4.75 4.45
C SER A 156 -10.02 5.86 3.70
N ARG A 157 -10.54 5.55 2.51
CA ARG A 157 -11.28 6.53 1.71
C ARG A 157 -12.57 7.00 2.37
N LEU A 158 -13.33 6.08 2.96
CA LEU A 158 -14.54 6.45 3.73
C LEU A 158 -14.17 7.36 4.91
N THR A 159 -13.14 7.00 5.68
CA THR A 159 -12.68 7.82 6.80
C THR A 159 -12.23 9.21 6.35
N ASP A 160 -11.44 9.29 5.25
CA ASP A 160 -10.96 10.57 4.72
C ASP A 160 -12.10 11.45 4.19
N THR A 161 -13.13 10.83 3.58
CA THR A 161 -14.25 11.55 2.96
C THR A 161 -15.23 12.07 4.00
N TYR A 162 -15.59 11.24 4.99
CA TYR A 162 -16.65 11.53 5.95
C TYR A 162 -16.15 11.97 7.32
N TYR A 163 -14.83 11.90 7.55
CA TYR A 163 -14.19 12.16 8.84
C TYR A 163 -14.85 11.36 9.98
N ARG A 164 -15.07 10.07 9.74
CA ARG A 164 -15.67 9.13 10.71
C ARG A 164 -14.86 7.84 10.74
N PRO A 165 -14.80 7.15 11.88
CA PRO A 165 -14.27 5.79 11.93
C PRO A 165 -15.00 4.91 10.91
N SER A 166 -14.27 4.07 10.20
CA SER A 166 -14.84 3.25 9.15
C SER A 166 -14.33 1.81 9.23
N VAL A 167 -15.23 0.85 9.00
CA VAL A 167 -14.94 -0.57 8.90
C VAL A 167 -15.45 -1.08 7.56
N VAL A 168 -14.56 -1.66 6.76
CA VAL A 168 -14.94 -2.34 5.52
C VAL A 168 -14.50 -3.79 5.60
N ALA A 169 -15.41 -4.72 5.36
CA ALA A 169 -15.16 -6.15 5.56
C ALA A 169 -15.61 -7.00 4.38
N HIS A 170 -14.85 -8.04 4.09
CA HIS A 170 -15.24 -9.15 3.23
C HIS A 170 -15.91 -10.25 4.07
N ILE A 171 -17.06 -10.68 3.63
CA ILE A 171 -17.81 -11.78 4.24
C ILE A 171 -17.43 -13.07 3.52
N ASP A 172 -16.85 -14.02 4.24
CA ASP A 172 -16.60 -15.38 3.77
C ASP A 172 -17.57 -16.33 4.48
N THR A 173 -17.64 -17.57 4.03
CA THR A 173 -18.57 -18.60 4.54
C THR A 173 -18.41 -18.89 6.03
N GLU A 174 -17.19 -18.83 6.55
CA GLU A 174 -16.86 -19.16 7.96
C GLU A 174 -16.45 -17.94 8.76
N THR A 175 -15.91 -16.91 8.11
CA THR A 175 -15.33 -15.76 8.81
C THR A 175 -15.58 -14.46 8.06
N THR A 176 -15.69 -13.36 8.79
CA THR A 176 -15.69 -12.02 8.19
C THR A 176 -14.35 -11.36 8.51
N ARG A 177 -13.65 -10.88 7.47
CA ARG A 177 -12.37 -10.21 7.62
C ARG A 177 -12.48 -8.77 7.13
N GLY A 178 -12.22 -7.83 8.03
CA GLY A 178 -12.31 -6.42 7.72
C GLY A 178 -11.05 -5.65 8.02
N SER A 179 -11.06 -4.41 7.57
CA SER A 179 -10.05 -3.41 7.90
C SER A 179 -10.75 -2.18 8.47
N CYS A 180 -10.19 -1.68 9.57
CA CYS A 180 -10.70 -0.49 10.25
C CYS A 180 -9.79 0.71 9.99
N ARG A 181 -10.39 1.88 9.91
CA ARG A 181 -9.68 3.16 9.91
C ARG A 181 -10.38 4.10 10.86
N SER A 182 -9.61 5.02 11.45
CA SER A 182 -10.14 5.92 12.46
C SER A 182 -9.70 7.37 12.24
N ILE A 183 -10.35 8.24 12.96
CA ILE A 183 -9.98 9.65 13.10
C ILE A 183 -9.12 9.82 14.37
N PRO A 184 -8.33 10.90 14.49
CA PRO A 184 -7.45 11.11 15.63
C PRO A 184 -8.16 11.11 16.99
N GLU A 185 -9.42 11.53 17.02
CA GLU A 185 -10.22 11.66 18.24
C GLU A 185 -10.85 10.34 18.73
N PHE A 186 -10.74 9.25 17.95
CA PHE A 186 -11.36 7.97 18.29
C PHE A 186 -10.37 6.82 18.19
N HIS A 187 -10.10 6.14 19.32
CA HIS A 187 -9.18 4.99 19.38
C HIS A 187 -9.92 3.70 19.03
N ILE A 188 -9.96 3.37 17.74
CA ILE A 188 -10.75 2.25 17.22
C ILE A 188 -10.29 0.89 17.77
N THR A 189 -9.00 0.73 18.10
CA THR A 189 -8.48 -0.53 18.67
C THR A 189 -9.09 -0.79 20.04
N ASP A 190 -9.14 0.23 20.92
CA ASP A 190 -9.76 0.10 22.25
C ASP A 190 -11.25 -0.22 22.14
N ALA A 191 -11.93 0.37 21.16
CA ALA A 191 -13.34 0.10 20.90
C ALA A 191 -13.57 -1.34 20.43
N LEU A 192 -12.69 -1.86 19.57
CA LEU A 192 -12.74 -3.25 19.10
C LEU A 192 -12.43 -4.24 20.23
N ASP A 193 -11.44 -3.95 21.06
CA ASP A 193 -11.08 -4.78 22.22
C ASP A 193 -12.25 -4.82 23.22
N TYR A 194 -12.90 -3.68 23.47
CA TYR A 194 -14.11 -3.64 24.31
C TYR A 194 -15.27 -4.44 23.69
N ALA A 195 -15.50 -4.30 22.39
CA ALA A 195 -16.54 -5.05 21.68
C ALA A 195 -16.28 -6.56 21.70
N ALA A 196 -15.01 -7.00 21.62
CA ALA A 196 -14.61 -8.40 21.74
C ALA A 196 -14.96 -8.99 23.11
N ILE A 197 -14.76 -8.20 24.18
CA ILE A 197 -15.08 -8.61 25.57
C ILE A 197 -16.58 -8.72 25.76
N VAL A 198 -17.36 -7.74 25.28
CA VAL A 198 -18.80 -7.65 25.51
C VAL A 198 -19.61 -8.50 24.53
N GLY A 199 -19.19 -8.58 23.28
CA GLY A 199 -19.92 -9.22 22.18
C GLY A 199 -19.52 -10.64 21.84
N GLY A 200 -18.47 -11.20 22.45
CA GLY A 200 -17.95 -12.51 22.09
C GLY A 200 -17.32 -12.57 20.68
N CYS A 201 -16.99 -11.42 20.10
CA CYS A 201 -16.33 -11.33 18.78
C CYS A 201 -14.86 -11.75 18.87
N VAL A 202 -14.43 -12.51 17.89
CA VAL A 202 -13.07 -13.05 17.79
C VAL A 202 -12.08 -11.97 17.35
N GLY A 203 -11.08 -11.79 18.17
CA GLY A 203 -9.80 -11.12 18.01
C GLY A 203 -9.56 -10.15 16.83
N ALA A 204 -9.44 -8.86 17.14
CA ALA A 204 -8.76 -7.92 16.27
C ALA A 204 -7.23 -8.16 16.35
N SER A 205 -6.57 -8.45 15.25
CA SER A 205 -5.11 -8.42 15.17
C SER A 205 -4.67 -7.10 14.54
N THR A 206 -3.94 -6.29 15.30
CA THR A 206 -3.21 -5.13 14.76
C THR A 206 -2.01 -5.66 13.98
N PRO A 207 -1.82 -5.34 12.69
CA PRO A 207 -0.53 -5.58 12.05
C PRO A 207 0.52 -4.68 12.71
N ALA A 208 1.64 -5.30 13.10
CA ALA A 208 2.80 -4.63 13.64
C ALA A 208 3.45 -3.68 12.62
#